data_6e917426633df82fa2edae663dd0d76c
#
_entry.id   6e917426633df82fa2edae663dd0d76c
#
_cell.length_a   1.000
_cell.length_b   1.000
_cell.length_c   1.000
_cell.angle_alpha   90.00
_cell.angle_beta   90.00
_cell.angle_gamma   90.00
#
_symmetry.space_group_name_H-M   'P 1'
#
loop_
_entity.id
_entity.type
_entity.pdbx_description
1 polymer ?
#
loop_
_entity_poly.entity_id
_entity_poly.type
_entity_poly.pdbx_seq_one_letter_code
_entity_poly.pdbx_strand_id
1 'polypeptide(L)'
;MNKQNLTLLTDLYELTMMQGYFQHKDQNETVIFDAFYRANPGEGGYSVAAGLEQVIQYIKELHFSEEDIEYLAGLGIFGRDFLDYLKDFKFTGDIYAIPEGSVIFPREPLIKVIAPIMQAQLIETAILNIINHQSLIATKAARVCYAARGDGIMEFGLRRAQGPDAGTYGARAAVIGGCIGTSNVLCGRLFDVPVKGTHAHSWIMSFPDEYTAFKTYAEMYPSACILLVDTYDTLKSGVPNAIRVFKEMREAGVPLTFYGIRLDSGDLAYLSKKARKMLDAAGFPDAVISASNDLD
;
A
#
# COMPACT_ATOMS: atom_id res chain seq x y z
N MET A 1 -10.72 -5.29 -10.50
CA MET A 1 -11.19 -3.91 -10.67
C MET A 1 -11.73 -3.79 -12.07
N ASN A 2 -12.94 -3.27 -12.26
CA ASN A 2 -13.26 -2.67 -13.54
C ASN A 2 -12.18 -1.63 -13.77
N LYS A 3 -11.51 -1.66 -14.92
CA LYS A 3 -10.58 -0.60 -15.30
C LYS A 3 -11.39 0.68 -15.37
N GLN A 4 -11.33 1.48 -14.32
CA GLN A 4 -12.01 2.75 -14.28
C GLN A 4 -11.20 3.71 -15.14
N ASN A 5 -11.84 4.32 -16.13
CA ASN A 5 -11.25 5.41 -16.86
C ASN A 5 -11.00 6.59 -15.89
N LEU A 6 -9.75 6.98 -15.70
CA LEU A 6 -9.35 8.05 -14.79
C LEU A 6 -9.14 9.39 -15.52
N THR A 7 -9.59 9.54 -16.75
CA THR A 7 -9.39 10.76 -17.54
C THR A 7 -10.01 12.00 -16.88
N LEU A 8 -11.14 11.83 -16.18
CA LEU A 8 -11.78 12.89 -15.40
C LEU A 8 -11.24 13.03 -13.97
N LEU A 9 -10.19 12.30 -13.58
CA LEU A 9 -9.48 12.51 -12.31
C LEU A 9 -8.59 13.76 -12.43
N THR A 10 -9.24 14.91 -12.54
CA THR A 10 -8.60 16.22 -12.71
C THR A 10 -9.43 17.29 -12.01
N ASP A 11 -8.81 18.38 -11.64
CA ASP A 11 -9.52 19.53 -11.09
C ASP A 11 -10.21 20.34 -12.20
N LEU A 12 -11.33 20.96 -11.90
CA LEU A 12 -12.11 21.72 -12.90
C LEU A 12 -11.28 22.82 -13.57
N TYR A 13 -10.36 23.46 -12.85
CA TYR A 13 -9.53 24.54 -13.41
C TYR A 13 -8.63 24.04 -14.55
N GLU A 14 -8.22 22.79 -14.55
CA GLU A 14 -7.44 22.19 -15.64
C GLU A 14 -8.20 22.25 -16.95
N LEU A 15 -9.45 21.81 -16.96
CA LEU A 15 -10.31 21.81 -18.14
C LEU A 15 -10.70 23.22 -18.57
N THR A 16 -10.98 24.13 -17.64
CA THR A 16 -11.31 25.52 -17.97
C THR A 16 -10.11 26.27 -18.55
N MET A 17 -8.90 26.03 -18.02
CA MET A 17 -7.67 26.57 -18.60
C MET A 17 -7.37 25.96 -19.97
N MET A 18 -7.56 24.64 -20.13
CA MET A 18 -7.42 23.99 -21.44
C MET A 18 -8.33 24.61 -22.48
N GLN A 19 -9.61 24.90 -22.18
CA GLN A 19 -10.49 25.60 -23.09
C GLN A 19 -9.95 27.00 -23.43
N GLY A 20 -9.39 27.72 -22.45
CA GLY A 20 -8.75 29.01 -22.69
C GLY A 20 -7.53 28.90 -23.62
N TYR A 21 -6.69 27.88 -23.43
CA TYR A 21 -5.56 27.62 -24.32
C TYR A 21 -6.02 27.23 -25.72
N PHE A 22 -7.06 26.37 -25.84
CA PHE A 22 -7.65 25.97 -27.10
C PHE A 22 -8.11 27.15 -27.95
N GLN A 23 -8.66 28.18 -27.30
CA GLN A 23 -9.22 29.35 -27.98
C GLN A 23 -8.19 30.45 -28.30
N HIS A 24 -7.14 30.58 -27.49
CA HIS A 24 -6.29 31.77 -27.45
C HIS A 24 -4.81 31.52 -27.60
N LYS A 25 -4.35 30.25 -27.61
CA LYS A 25 -2.94 29.90 -27.73
C LYS A 25 -2.66 28.93 -28.88
N ASP A 26 -1.39 28.78 -29.21
CA ASP A 26 -0.94 27.68 -30.05
C ASP A 26 -1.10 26.37 -29.32
N GLN A 27 -1.95 25.50 -29.80
CA GLN A 27 -2.23 24.19 -29.20
C GLN A 27 -0.98 23.28 -29.19
N ASN A 28 0.01 23.57 -30.02
CA ASN A 28 1.28 22.83 -30.11
C ASN A 28 2.39 23.47 -29.28
N GLU A 29 2.11 24.57 -28.56
CA GLU A 29 3.11 25.19 -27.68
C GLU A 29 3.59 24.14 -26.65
N THR A 30 4.86 23.75 -26.75
CA THR A 30 5.47 22.79 -25.84
C THR A 30 5.87 23.46 -24.53
N VAL A 31 5.47 22.87 -23.42
CA VAL A 31 5.82 23.33 -22.08
C VAL A 31 6.56 22.23 -21.31
N ILE A 32 7.21 22.64 -20.22
CA ILE A 32 7.88 21.72 -19.28
C ILE A 32 7.26 21.91 -17.91
N PHE A 33 6.69 20.82 -17.36
CA PHE A 33 6.18 20.78 -16.00
C PHE A 33 7.01 19.83 -15.16
N ASP A 34 7.34 20.23 -13.94
CA ASP A 34 8.08 19.41 -12.97
C ASP A 34 7.21 19.14 -11.74
N ALA A 35 6.98 17.86 -11.44
CA ALA A 35 6.38 17.44 -10.18
C ALA A 35 7.48 17.20 -9.14
N PHE A 36 7.33 17.77 -7.93
CA PHE A 36 8.30 17.65 -6.84
C PHE A 36 7.65 17.77 -5.47
N TYR A 37 8.30 17.28 -4.43
CA TYR A 37 7.90 17.53 -3.05
C TYR A 37 8.37 18.91 -2.58
N ARG A 38 7.47 19.67 -1.93
CA ARG A 38 7.81 20.97 -1.32
C ARG A 38 8.60 20.81 -0.02
N ALA A 39 8.26 19.76 0.76
CA ALA A 39 8.91 19.38 2.00
C ALA A 39 8.77 17.87 2.21
N ASN A 40 9.70 17.28 2.96
CA ASN A 40 9.56 15.88 3.35
C ASN A 40 8.41 15.68 4.34
N PRO A 41 7.68 14.56 4.26
CA PRO A 41 6.63 14.25 5.22
C PRO A 41 7.21 13.97 6.62
N GLY A 42 6.50 14.43 7.68
CA GLY A 42 6.79 14.09 9.06
C GLY A 42 8.20 14.45 9.52
N GLU A 43 8.70 15.64 9.17
CA GLU A 43 10.03 16.15 9.58
C GLU A 43 11.21 15.22 9.22
N GLY A 44 11.02 14.28 8.30
CA GLY A 44 12.04 13.34 7.88
C GLY A 44 13.10 13.95 6.97
N GLY A 45 14.29 13.34 6.91
CA GLY A 45 15.39 13.80 6.06
C GLY A 45 15.23 13.44 4.58
N TYR A 46 14.32 12.54 4.22
CA TYR A 46 14.12 12.05 2.85
C TYR A 46 12.70 11.55 2.62
N SER A 47 12.38 11.32 1.36
CA SER A 47 11.19 10.57 0.92
C SER A 47 11.59 9.43 -0.02
N VAL A 48 10.69 8.49 -0.28
CA VAL A 48 10.87 7.38 -1.23
C VAL A 48 9.89 7.56 -2.38
N ALA A 49 10.40 7.61 -3.60
CA ALA A 49 9.58 7.73 -4.80
C ALA A 49 8.74 6.45 -5.03
N ALA A 50 7.44 6.59 -5.21
CA ALA A 50 6.52 5.51 -5.57
C ALA A 50 5.30 6.03 -6.32
N GLY A 51 4.66 5.19 -7.15
CA GLY A 51 3.48 5.52 -7.94
C GLY A 51 3.72 5.71 -9.44
N LEU A 52 4.97 5.65 -9.89
CA LEU A 52 5.31 5.86 -11.31
C LEU A 52 4.63 4.84 -12.23
N GLU A 53 4.56 3.58 -11.83
CA GLU A 53 3.89 2.54 -12.64
C GLU A 53 2.41 2.87 -12.89
N GLN A 54 1.72 3.35 -11.85
CA GLN A 54 0.33 3.77 -12.00
C GLN A 54 0.18 5.02 -12.86
N VAL A 55 1.11 5.97 -12.77
CA VAL A 55 1.16 7.17 -13.64
C VAL A 55 1.33 6.75 -15.10
N ILE A 56 2.26 5.84 -15.39
CA ILE A 56 2.48 5.33 -16.75
C ILE A 56 1.21 4.68 -17.31
N GLN A 57 0.55 3.86 -16.49
CA GLN A 57 -0.69 3.19 -16.89
C GLN A 57 -1.81 4.21 -17.14
N TYR A 58 -2.00 5.18 -16.24
CA TYR A 58 -2.96 6.27 -16.42
C TYR A 58 -2.77 6.99 -17.74
N ILE A 59 -1.54 7.40 -18.07
CA ILE A 59 -1.25 8.15 -19.30
C ILE A 59 -1.46 7.29 -20.54
N LYS A 60 -1.11 6.02 -20.52
CA LYS A 60 -1.35 5.10 -21.66
C LYS A 60 -2.83 4.83 -21.91
N GLU A 61 -3.66 4.91 -20.89
CA GLU A 61 -5.11 4.68 -20.97
C GLU A 61 -5.92 5.97 -21.10
N LEU A 62 -5.27 7.14 -21.11
CA LEU A 62 -5.91 8.46 -21.14
C LEU A 62 -6.71 8.67 -22.43
N HIS A 63 -8.02 8.80 -22.28
CA HIS A 63 -8.95 9.10 -23.37
C HIS A 63 -10.30 9.57 -22.80
N PHE A 64 -10.95 10.51 -23.45
CA PHE A 64 -12.32 10.89 -23.09
C PHE A 64 -13.31 9.94 -23.77
N SER A 65 -14.13 9.26 -22.98
CA SER A 65 -15.24 8.46 -23.48
C SER A 65 -16.41 9.34 -23.94
N GLU A 66 -17.37 8.77 -24.69
CA GLU A 66 -18.59 9.49 -25.03
C GLU A 66 -19.33 9.96 -23.78
N GLU A 67 -19.40 9.14 -22.73
CA GLU A 67 -20.03 9.47 -21.45
C GLU A 67 -19.32 10.64 -20.75
N ASP A 68 -17.99 10.71 -20.82
CA ASP A 68 -17.20 11.84 -20.28
C ASP A 68 -17.55 13.14 -21.01
N ILE A 69 -17.63 13.10 -22.35
CA ILE A 69 -17.97 14.26 -23.15
C ILE A 69 -19.42 14.73 -22.90
N GLU A 70 -20.37 13.80 -22.77
CA GLU A 70 -21.76 14.14 -22.44
C GLU A 70 -21.86 14.79 -21.04
N TYR A 71 -21.13 14.25 -20.07
CA TYR A 71 -21.06 14.84 -18.73
C TYR A 71 -20.50 16.26 -18.76
N LEU A 72 -19.37 16.48 -19.43
CA LEU A 72 -18.75 17.79 -19.55
C LEU A 72 -19.67 18.80 -20.31
N ALA A 73 -20.36 18.35 -21.34
CA ALA A 73 -21.36 19.17 -22.04
C ALA A 73 -22.51 19.58 -21.11
N GLY A 74 -22.95 18.67 -20.24
CA GLY A 74 -23.99 18.91 -19.25
C GLY A 74 -23.65 19.97 -18.21
N LEU A 75 -22.36 20.27 -17.97
CA LEU A 75 -21.94 21.36 -17.09
C LEU A 75 -22.26 22.76 -17.68
N GLY A 76 -22.46 22.89 -18.99
CA GLY A 76 -22.84 24.12 -19.65
C GLY A 76 -21.79 25.24 -19.68
N ILE A 77 -20.54 24.91 -19.38
CA ILE A 77 -19.41 25.87 -19.33
C ILE A 77 -18.39 25.68 -20.45
N PHE A 78 -18.47 24.56 -21.19
CA PHE A 78 -17.52 24.21 -22.24
C PHE A 78 -18.15 24.46 -23.63
N GLY A 79 -17.36 25.06 -24.52
CA GLY A 79 -17.75 25.27 -25.91
C GLY A 79 -17.75 23.97 -26.71
N ARG A 80 -18.63 23.88 -27.72
CA ARG A 80 -18.79 22.67 -28.51
C ARG A 80 -17.50 22.26 -29.23
N ASP A 81 -16.79 23.21 -29.81
CA ASP A 81 -15.55 22.95 -30.55
C ASP A 81 -14.45 22.36 -29.63
N PHE A 82 -14.39 22.81 -28.37
CA PHE A 82 -13.50 22.27 -27.39
C PHE A 82 -13.90 20.83 -26.98
N LEU A 83 -15.18 20.56 -26.77
CA LEU A 83 -15.69 19.22 -26.48
C LEU A 83 -15.44 18.26 -27.65
N ASP A 84 -15.56 18.71 -28.89
CA ASP A 84 -15.26 17.93 -30.09
C ASP A 84 -13.73 17.64 -30.16
N TYR A 85 -12.87 18.59 -29.79
CA TYR A 85 -11.44 18.38 -29.69
C TYR A 85 -11.07 17.29 -28.65
N LEU A 86 -11.75 17.26 -27.50
CA LEU A 86 -11.47 16.26 -26.44
C LEU A 86 -11.75 14.81 -26.87
N LYS A 87 -12.64 14.56 -27.83
CA LYS A 87 -12.95 13.21 -28.34
C LYS A 87 -11.73 12.50 -28.93
N ASP A 88 -10.83 13.26 -29.56
CA ASP A 88 -9.61 12.75 -30.20
C ASP A 88 -8.36 12.98 -29.35
N PHE A 89 -8.54 13.41 -28.10
CA PHE A 89 -7.44 13.75 -27.21
C PHE A 89 -6.55 12.53 -26.93
N LYS A 90 -5.24 12.73 -27.07
CA LYS A 90 -4.19 11.75 -26.74
C LYS A 90 -2.99 12.46 -26.16
N PHE A 91 -2.32 11.82 -25.23
CA PHE A 91 -1.03 12.28 -24.75
C PHE A 91 0.06 11.88 -25.75
N THR A 92 0.84 12.87 -26.22
CA THR A 92 1.91 12.69 -27.20
C THR A 92 3.25 13.23 -26.73
N GLY A 93 3.31 13.71 -25.47
CA GLY A 93 4.51 14.25 -24.86
C GLY A 93 5.47 13.19 -24.33
N ASP A 94 6.59 13.66 -23.80
CA ASP A 94 7.59 12.85 -23.14
C ASP A 94 7.53 13.00 -21.62
N ILE A 95 7.83 11.90 -20.91
CA ILE A 95 7.93 11.88 -19.45
C ILE A 95 9.26 11.29 -19.03
N TYR A 96 9.97 12.05 -18.20
CA TYR A 96 11.17 11.62 -17.51
C TYR A 96 10.88 11.52 -16.03
N ALA A 97 11.26 10.43 -15.39
CA ALA A 97 10.93 10.20 -13.99
C ALA A 97 12.06 9.50 -13.24
N ILE A 98 12.13 9.76 -11.94
CA ILE A 98 12.98 9.01 -11.02
C ILE A 98 12.38 7.62 -10.81
N PRO A 99 13.16 6.53 -10.85
CA PRO A 99 12.67 5.17 -10.59
C PRO A 99 12.04 5.02 -9.20
N GLU A 100 11.00 4.19 -9.11
CA GLU A 100 10.39 3.85 -7.82
C GLU A 100 11.42 3.20 -6.87
N GLY A 101 11.27 3.45 -5.57
CA GLY A 101 12.22 3.00 -4.55
C GLY A 101 13.43 3.91 -4.35
N SER A 102 13.63 4.90 -5.22
CA SER A 102 14.72 5.87 -5.06
C SER A 102 14.46 6.79 -3.88
N VAL A 103 15.53 7.11 -3.15
CA VAL A 103 15.50 8.18 -2.15
C VAL A 103 15.49 9.53 -2.85
N ILE A 104 14.60 10.41 -2.43
CA ILE A 104 14.37 11.73 -3.03
C ILE A 104 14.33 12.81 -1.95
N PHE A 105 14.62 14.04 -2.37
CA PHE A 105 14.67 15.22 -1.48
C PHE A 105 13.72 16.33 -1.97
N PRO A 106 13.36 17.28 -1.08
CA PRO A 106 12.50 18.38 -1.45
C PRO A 106 13.05 19.18 -2.64
N ARG A 107 12.15 19.58 -3.54
CA ARG A 107 12.41 20.38 -4.75
C ARG A 107 13.23 19.69 -5.85
N GLU A 108 13.54 18.40 -5.72
CA GLU A 108 14.05 17.61 -6.83
C GLU A 108 12.90 17.21 -7.76
N PRO A 109 13.02 17.41 -9.08
CA PRO A 109 12.02 16.93 -10.04
C PRO A 109 11.89 15.41 -9.98
N LEU A 110 10.74 14.91 -9.57
CA LEU A 110 10.39 13.48 -9.54
C LEU A 110 9.92 13.01 -10.90
N ILE A 111 9.08 13.83 -11.52
CA ILE A 111 8.55 13.63 -12.87
C ILE A 111 8.67 14.96 -13.60
N LYS A 112 9.27 14.91 -14.77
CA LYS A 112 9.31 16.00 -15.74
C LYS A 112 8.43 15.62 -16.93
N VAL A 113 7.48 16.48 -17.26
CA VAL A 113 6.60 16.35 -18.41
C VAL A 113 7.00 17.37 -19.45
N ILE A 114 7.26 16.93 -20.67
CA ILE A 114 7.51 17.80 -21.84
C ILE A 114 6.42 17.50 -22.86
N ALA A 115 5.44 18.38 -23.01
CA ALA A 115 4.26 18.10 -23.80
C ALA A 115 3.61 19.40 -24.32
N PRO A 116 2.69 19.32 -25.31
CA PRO A 116 1.77 20.40 -25.62
C PRO A 116 1.03 20.85 -24.36
N ILE A 117 0.85 22.19 -24.22
CA ILE A 117 0.38 22.82 -22.98
C ILE A 117 -0.92 22.20 -22.43
N MET A 118 -1.89 21.89 -23.27
CA MET A 118 -3.16 21.30 -22.83
C MET A 118 -2.98 19.87 -22.32
N GLN A 119 -2.05 19.11 -22.90
CA GLN A 119 -1.75 17.74 -22.47
C GLN A 119 -1.01 17.73 -21.14
N ALA A 120 -0.03 18.61 -20.96
CA ALA A 120 0.68 18.76 -19.70
C ALA A 120 -0.26 19.20 -18.57
N GLN A 121 -1.18 20.12 -18.86
CA GLN A 121 -2.13 20.64 -17.90
C GLN A 121 -3.11 19.56 -17.41
N LEU A 122 -3.72 18.79 -18.31
CA LEU A 122 -4.73 17.79 -17.95
C LEU A 122 -4.21 16.74 -16.94
N ILE A 123 -2.97 16.31 -17.10
CA ILE A 123 -2.43 15.20 -16.32
C ILE A 123 -1.86 15.61 -14.94
N GLU A 124 -1.79 16.90 -14.65
CA GLU A 124 -1.18 17.44 -13.42
C GLU A 124 -1.80 16.85 -12.17
N THR A 125 -3.11 17.01 -11.99
CA THR A 125 -3.81 16.57 -10.77
C THR A 125 -3.66 15.06 -10.54
N ALA A 126 -3.84 14.24 -11.57
CA ALA A 126 -3.74 12.78 -11.44
C ALA A 126 -2.33 12.34 -11.07
N ILE A 127 -1.30 12.90 -11.71
CA ILE A 127 0.10 12.60 -11.39
C ILE A 127 0.40 12.96 -9.93
N LEU A 128 0.04 14.17 -9.50
CA LEU A 128 0.30 14.63 -8.13
C LEU A 128 -0.44 13.76 -7.11
N ASN A 129 -1.69 13.39 -7.35
CA ASN A 129 -2.48 12.53 -6.46
C ASN A 129 -1.83 11.15 -6.31
N ILE A 130 -1.50 10.49 -7.42
CA ILE A 130 -0.93 9.14 -7.44
C ILE A 130 0.44 9.11 -6.73
N ILE A 131 1.34 10.00 -7.11
CA ILE A 131 2.70 10.07 -6.55
C ILE A 131 2.68 10.45 -5.08
N ASN A 132 1.85 11.43 -4.68
CA ASN A 132 1.75 11.86 -3.29
C ASN A 132 1.34 10.71 -2.38
N HIS A 133 0.23 10.02 -2.69
CA HIS A 133 -0.27 8.93 -1.87
C HIS A 133 0.77 7.82 -1.72
N GLN A 134 1.29 7.30 -2.83
CA GLN A 134 2.19 6.14 -2.79
C GLN A 134 3.56 6.48 -2.19
N SER A 135 4.10 7.66 -2.49
CA SER A 135 5.40 8.05 -1.90
C SER A 135 5.30 8.34 -0.39
N LEU A 136 4.18 8.87 0.10
CA LEU A 136 3.95 9.04 1.54
C LEU A 136 3.96 7.67 2.26
N ILE A 137 3.26 6.68 1.71
CA ILE A 137 3.22 5.34 2.30
C ILE A 137 4.58 4.64 2.19
N ALA A 138 5.23 4.68 1.02
CA ALA A 138 6.57 4.10 0.84
C ALA A 138 7.58 4.71 1.81
N THR A 139 7.54 6.03 2.01
CA THR A 139 8.42 6.74 2.95
C THR A 139 8.17 6.31 4.40
N LYS A 140 6.90 6.21 4.82
CA LYS A 140 6.54 5.72 6.16
C LYS A 140 7.04 4.28 6.34
N ALA A 141 6.75 3.40 5.38
CA ALA A 141 7.21 2.01 5.41
C ALA A 141 8.74 1.90 5.49
N ALA A 142 9.48 2.68 4.70
CA ALA A 142 10.94 2.69 4.74
C ALA A 142 11.50 3.07 6.12
N ARG A 143 10.88 4.04 6.80
CA ARG A 143 11.28 4.43 8.16
C ARG A 143 11.00 3.34 9.18
N VAL A 144 9.84 2.68 9.09
CA VAL A 144 9.48 1.55 9.97
C VAL A 144 10.45 0.37 9.74
N CYS A 145 10.72 0.03 8.47
CA CYS A 145 11.68 -1.03 8.13
C CYS A 145 13.10 -0.71 8.62
N TYR A 146 13.52 0.54 8.51
CA TYR A 146 14.82 0.99 9.05
C TYR A 146 14.87 0.85 10.58
N ALA A 147 13.80 1.27 11.28
CA ALA A 147 13.70 1.15 12.73
C ALA A 147 13.68 -0.31 13.22
N ALA A 148 13.18 -1.23 12.40
CA ALA A 148 13.11 -2.66 12.68
C ALA A 148 14.48 -3.38 12.64
N ARG A 149 15.53 -2.72 12.17
CA ARG A 149 16.93 -3.23 12.20
C ARG A 149 17.14 -4.62 11.59
N GLY A 150 16.39 -4.91 10.54
CA GLY A 150 16.46 -6.18 9.81
C GLY A 150 15.33 -7.16 10.12
N ASP A 151 14.51 -6.90 11.13
CA ASP A 151 13.28 -7.67 11.32
C ASP A 151 12.28 -7.40 10.18
N GLY A 152 11.55 -8.45 9.79
CA GLY A 152 10.58 -8.35 8.69
C GLY A 152 9.34 -7.57 9.08
N ILE A 153 9.00 -6.54 8.29
CA ILE A 153 7.79 -5.75 8.46
C ILE A 153 6.73 -6.19 7.44
N MET A 154 5.50 -6.45 7.91
CA MET A 154 4.34 -6.78 7.09
C MET A 154 3.33 -5.64 7.10
N GLU A 155 2.77 -5.32 5.94
CA GLU A 155 1.73 -4.31 5.80
C GLU A 155 0.36 -4.92 6.12
N PHE A 156 -0.36 -4.39 7.12
CA PHE A 156 -1.68 -4.86 7.56
C PHE A 156 -2.73 -3.73 7.62
N GLY A 157 -2.51 -2.64 6.87
CA GLY A 157 -3.32 -1.42 6.94
C GLY A 157 -4.59 -1.43 6.10
N LEU A 158 -4.88 -2.46 5.29
CA LEU A 158 -5.99 -2.47 4.32
C LEU A 158 -7.32 -1.96 4.91
N ARG A 159 -7.75 -2.47 6.06
CA ARG A 159 -9.04 -2.09 6.68
C ARG A 159 -9.06 -0.69 7.29
N ARG A 160 -7.93 0.00 7.35
CA ARG A 160 -7.76 1.36 7.89
C ARG A 160 -7.47 2.41 6.83
N ALA A 161 -7.33 1.99 5.56
CA ALA A 161 -7.05 2.88 4.43
C ALA A 161 -8.30 3.69 4.02
N GLN A 162 -8.07 4.82 3.37
CA GLN A 162 -9.10 5.72 2.86
C GLN A 162 -9.69 5.23 1.53
N GLY A 163 -10.28 4.06 1.55
CA GLY A 163 -10.92 3.43 0.39
C GLY A 163 -10.11 2.29 -0.22
N PRO A 164 -10.73 1.52 -1.13
CA PRO A 164 -10.15 0.29 -1.68
C PRO A 164 -8.86 0.52 -2.46
N ASP A 165 -8.82 1.58 -3.26
CA ASP A 165 -7.65 1.93 -4.07
C ASP A 165 -6.50 2.38 -3.18
N ALA A 166 -6.76 3.24 -2.19
CA ALA A 166 -5.77 3.64 -1.20
C ALA A 166 -5.18 2.43 -0.46
N GLY A 167 -6.01 1.44 -0.09
CA GLY A 167 -5.55 0.20 0.54
C GLY A 167 -4.71 -0.67 -0.39
N THR A 168 -5.05 -0.72 -1.67
CA THR A 168 -4.37 -1.58 -2.65
C THR A 168 -3.03 -0.99 -3.11
N TYR A 169 -3.03 0.28 -3.51
CA TYR A 169 -1.80 0.97 -3.92
C TYR A 169 -0.91 1.33 -2.72
N GLY A 170 -1.50 1.56 -1.55
CA GLY A 170 -0.76 1.73 -0.30
C GLY A 170 0.02 0.47 0.09
N ALA A 171 -0.59 -0.72 -0.03
CA ALA A 171 0.10 -1.98 0.22
C ALA A 171 1.27 -2.21 -0.75
N ARG A 172 1.09 -1.90 -2.06
CA ARG A 172 2.18 -1.92 -3.04
C ARG A 172 3.30 -0.95 -2.66
N ALA A 173 2.95 0.27 -2.30
CA ALA A 173 3.91 1.29 -1.90
C ALA A 173 4.69 0.90 -0.63
N ALA A 174 4.05 0.24 0.33
CA ALA A 174 4.71 -0.26 1.53
C ALA A 174 5.77 -1.33 1.19
N VAL A 175 5.49 -2.20 0.19
CA VAL A 175 6.50 -3.18 -0.28
C VAL A 175 7.66 -2.46 -0.98
N ILE A 176 7.42 -1.42 -1.78
CA ILE A 176 8.49 -0.57 -2.33
C ILE A 176 9.33 0.05 -1.19
N GLY A 177 8.69 0.45 -0.08
CA GLY A 177 9.34 0.98 1.11
C GLY A 177 10.10 -0.07 1.95
N GLY A 178 10.05 -1.36 1.59
CA GLY A 178 10.81 -2.43 2.24
C GLY A 178 10.00 -3.44 3.05
N CYS A 179 8.66 -3.33 3.09
CA CYS A 179 7.82 -4.37 3.70
C CYS A 179 7.96 -5.70 2.95
N ILE A 180 8.03 -6.80 3.69
CA ILE A 180 8.23 -8.16 3.14
C ILE A 180 6.95 -8.80 2.59
N GLY A 181 5.83 -8.12 2.66
CA GLY A 181 4.53 -8.58 2.17
C GLY A 181 3.37 -7.79 2.76
N THR A 182 2.17 -8.15 2.34
CA THR A 182 0.91 -7.52 2.77
C THR A 182 -0.14 -8.57 3.09
N SER A 183 -1.15 -8.20 3.89
CA SER A 183 -2.37 -9.02 4.04
C SER A 183 -3.40 -8.77 2.93
N ASN A 184 -3.16 -7.82 2.04
CA ASN A 184 -4.08 -7.47 0.96
C ASN A 184 -3.98 -8.47 -0.21
N VAL A 185 -4.92 -9.40 -0.26
CA VAL A 185 -4.97 -10.45 -1.30
C VAL A 185 -5.11 -9.86 -2.70
N LEU A 186 -5.87 -8.77 -2.85
CA LEU A 186 -6.01 -8.10 -4.15
C LEU A 186 -4.68 -7.48 -4.62
N CYS A 187 -3.96 -6.84 -3.70
CA CYS A 187 -2.62 -6.30 -3.97
C CYS A 187 -1.66 -7.41 -4.43
N GLY A 188 -1.66 -8.56 -3.72
CA GLY A 188 -0.86 -9.72 -4.11
C GLY A 188 -1.14 -10.19 -5.55
N ARG A 189 -2.42 -10.27 -5.91
CA ARG A 189 -2.83 -10.68 -7.27
C ARG A 189 -2.45 -9.67 -8.36
N LEU A 190 -2.58 -8.37 -8.07
CA LEU A 190 -2.37 -7.33 -9.08
C LEU A 190 -0.89 -7.01 -9.32
N PHE A 191 -0.06 -7.11 -8.28
CA PHE A 191 1.32 -6.63 -8.30
C PHE A 191 2.35 -7.72 -8.00
N ASP A 192 1.90 -8.97 -7.88
CA ASP A 192 2.76 -10.13 -7.57
C ASP A 192 3.60 -9.93 -6.29
N VAL A 193 3.01 -9.30 -5.26
CA VAL A 193 3.67 -9.12 -3.97
C VAL A 193 3.28 -10.25 -3.00
N PRO A 194 4.18 -10.66 -2.07
CA PRO A 194 3.90 -11.73 -1.13
C PRO A 194 2.69 -11.42 -0.24
N VAL A 195 1.72 -12.35 -0.21
CA VAL A 195 0.57 -12.26 0.71
C VAL A 195 0.86 -13.08 1.95
N LYS A 196 0.76 -12.43 3.10
CA LYS A 196 1.02 -13.02 4.41
C LYS A 196 -0.04 -12.59 5.41
N GLY A 197 -0.27 -13.45 6.41
CA GLY A 197 -1.25 -13.16 7.46
C GLY A 197 -1.31 -14.28 8.48
N THR A 198 -2.14 -14.07 9.49
CA THR A 198 -2.45 -15.04 10.53
C THR A 198 -3.97 -15.07 10.72
N HIS A 199 -4.45 -15.61 11.83
CA HIS A 199 -5.87 -15.55 12.20
C HIS A 199 -6.18 -14.33 13.11
N ALA A 200 -7.45 -14.07 13.35
CA ALA A 200 -7.94 -13.00 14.21
C ALA A 200 -8.45 -13.54 15.55
N HIS A 201 -8.71 -12.65 16.53
CA HIS A 201 -9.31 -13.01 17.83
C HIS A 201 -10.66 -13.71 17.66
N SER A 202 -11.48 -13.32 16.67
CA SER A 202 -12.76 -13.97 16.37
C SER A 202 -12.65 -15.46 16.05
N TRP A 203 -11.51 -15.90 15.45
CA TRP A 203 -11.22 -17.31 15.26
C TRP A 203 -11.13 -18.03 16.62
N ILE A 204 -10.33 -17.49 17.55
CA ILE A 204 -10.17 -18.07 18.89
C ILE A 204 -11.53 -18.16 19.62
N MET A 205 -12.29 -17.07 19.57
CA MET A 205 -13.59 -16.94 20.25
C MET A 205 -14.68 -17.84 19.66
N SER A 206 -14.50 -18.35 18.44
CA SER A 206 -15.46 -19.26 17.78
C SER A 206 -15.33 -20.73 18.23
N PHE A 207 -14.28 -21.06 19.00
CA PHE A 207 -14.04 -22.41 19.52
C PHE A 207 -14.41 -22.51 21.02
N PRO A 208 -14.63 -23.72 21.54
CA PRO A 208 -14.93 -23.91 22.95
C PRO A 208 -13.84 -23.41 23.90
N ASP A 209 -12.59 -23.44 23.48
CA ASP A 209 -11.44 -22.95 24.20
C ASP A 209 -10.28 -22.58 23.24
N GLU A 210 -9.32 -21.82 23.75
CA GLU A 210 -8.19 -21.29 23.02
C GLU A 210 -7.25 -22.40 22.51
N TYR A 211 -7.03 -23.46 23.31
CA TYR A 211 -6.20 -24.58 22.90
C TYR A 211 -6.79 -25.30 21.68
N THR A 212 -8.10 -25.56 21.67
CA THR A 212 -8.79 -26.19 20.54
C THR A 212 -8.67 -25.34 19.27
N ALA A 213 -8.82 -24.00 19.39
CA ALA A 213 -8.64 -23.09 18.27
C ALA A 213 -7.22 -23.13 17.70
N PHE A 214 -6.20 -23.14 18.57
CA PHE A 214 -4.80 -23.21 18.17
C PHE A 214 -4.45 -24.54 17.53
N LYS A 215 -4.89 -25.64 18.10
CA LYS A 215 -4.66 -26.98 17.56
C LYS A 215 -5.27 -27.12 16.17
N THR A 216 -6.52 -26.73 16.00
CA THR A 216 -7.18 -26.75 14.68
C THR A 216 -6.44 -25.91 13.64
N TYR A 217 -5.96 -24.71 14.02
CA TYR A 217 -5.19 -23.87 13.10
C TYR A 217 -3.85 -24.51 12.72
N ALA A 218 -3.16 -25.10 13.68
CA ALA A 218 -1.89 -25.78 13.48
C ALA A 218 -2.01 -27.03 12.57
N GLU A 219 -3.11 -27.78 12.69
CA GLU A 219 -3.42 -28.92 11.82
C GLU A 219 -3.70 -28.48 10.36
N MET A 220 -4.33 -27.33 10.17
CA MET A 220 -4.63 -26.79 8.85
C MET A 220 -3.40 -26.13 8.18
N TYR A 221 -2.55 -25.47 8.95
CA TYR A 221 -1.43 -24.67 8.44
C TYR A 221 -0.11 -24.98 9.16
N PRO A 222 0.36 -26.22 9.12
CA PRO A 222 1.52 -26.65 9.92
C PRO A 222 2.84 -25.96 9.53
N SER A 223 2.98 -25.55 8.25
CA SER A 223 4.18 -24.88 7.74
C SER A 223 4.20 -23.36 7.95
N ALA A 224 3.11 -22.78 8.47
CA ALA A 224 2.96 -21.33 8.70
C ALA A 224 2.12 -21.06 9.95
N CYS A 225 2.46 -21.73 11.06
CA CYS A 225 1.66 -21.74 12.28
C CYS A 225 2.04 -20.57 13.21
N ILE A 226 1.43 -19.42 13.03
CA ILE A 226 1.56 -18.25 13.92
C ILE A 226 0.28 -18.10 14.72
N LEU A 227 0.33 -18.28 16.03
CA LEU A 227 -0.81 -18.31 16.94
C LEU A 227 -0.97 -16.96 17.67
N LEU A 228 -2.16 -16.37 17.59
CA LEU A 228 -2.52 -15.11 18.25
C LEU A 228 -2.85 -15.40 19.72
N VAL A 229 -1.97 -14.98 20.64
CA VAL A 229 -1.96 -15.47 22.03
C VAL A 229 -2.56 -14.50 23.07
N ASP A 230 -3.09 -13.37 22.64
CA ASP A 230 -3.56 -12.31 23.53
C ASP A 230 -5.09 -12.12 23.53
N THR A 231 -5.85 -13.16 23.12
CA THR A 231 -7.33 -13.11 23.14
C THR A 231 -7.86 -13.04 24.57
N TYR A 232 -7.26 -13.76 25.52
CA TYR A 232 -7.67 -13.80 26.92
C TYR A 232 -6.56 -13.33 27.86
N ASP A 233 -5.65 -14.22 28.28
CA ASP A 233 -4.48 -13.88 29.08
C ASP A 233 -3.21 -14.40 28.40
N THR A 234 -2.42 -13.49 27.87
CA THR A 234 -1.24 -13.80 27.07
C THR A 234 -0.29 -14.78 27.79
N LEU A 235 0.04 -14.50 29.05
CA LEU A 235 1.08 -15.25 29.76
C LEU A 235 0.56 -16.46 30.53
N LYS A 236 -0.73 -16.46 30.95
CA LYS A 236 -1.30 -17.57 31.72
C LYS A 236 -2.06 -18.58 30.85
N SER A 237 -2.53 -18.17 29.68
CA SER A 237 -3.32 -18.98 28.76
C SER A 237 -2.67 -19.08 27.37
N GLY A 238 -2.53 -17.98 26.66
CA GLY A 238 -2.17 -17.96 25.25
C GLY A 238 -0.81 -18.60 24.97
N VAL A 239 0.27 -18.10 25.56
CA VAL A 239 1.61 -18.67 25.37
C VAL A 239 1.72 -20.12 25.86
N PRO A 240 1.17 -20.50 27.03
CA PRO A 240 1.14 -21.90 27.44
C PRO A 240 0.42 -22.82 26.48
N ASN A 241 -0.75 -22.43 25.94
CA ASN A 241 -1.50 -23.23 24.97
C ASN A 241 -0.78 -23.33 23.64
N ALA A 242 -0.12 -22.26 23.16
CA ALA A 242 0.71 -22.30 21.96
C ALA A 242 1.89 -23.29 22.13
N ILE A 243 2.59 -23.23 23.27
CA ILE A 243 3.69 -24.17 23.60
C ILE A 243 3.17 -25.62 23.62
N ARG A 244 1.99 -25.86 24.17
CA ARG A 244 1.38 -27.18 24.19
C ARG A 244 1.14 -27.69 22.77
N VAL A 245 0.57 -26.87 21.87
CA VAL A 245 0.35 -27.24 20.48
C VAL A 245 1.68 -27.51 19.75
N PHE A 246 2.70 -26.69 19.93
CA PHE A 246 4.01 -26.92 19.32
C PHE A 246 4.68 -28.22 19.78
N LYS A 247 4.50 -28.60 21.06
CA LYS A 247 4.98 -29.90 21.56
C LYS A 247 4.25 -31.05 20.87
N GLU A 248 2.93 -30.98 20.79
CA GLU A 248 2.12 -32.01 20.12
C GLU A 248 2.49 -32.15 18.63
N MET A 249 2.70 -31.03 17.92
CA MET A 249 3.18 -31.06 16.53
C MET A 249 4.52 -31.76 16.41
N ARG A 250 5.49 -31.42 17.27
CA ARG A 250 6.82 -32.01 17.29
C ARG A 250 6.77 -33.51 17.60
N GLU A 251 5.97 -33.94 18.59
CA GLU A 251 5.76 -35.35 18.95
C GLU A 251 5.11 -36.15 17.84
N ALA A 252 4.21 -35.48 17.05
CA ALA A 252 3.58 -36.08 15.86
C ALA A 252 4.50 -36.09 14.63
N GLY A 253 5.75 -35.59 14.73
CA GLY A 253 6.69 -35.56 13.62
C GLY A 253 6.37 -34.49 12.57
N VAL A 254 5.51 -33.52 12.88
CA VAL A 254 5.17 -32.41 11.98
C VAL A 254 6.31 -31.42 11.94
N PRO A 255 6.86 -31.04 10.74
CA PRO A 255 7.94 -30.09 10.64
C PRO A 255 7.50 -28.68 11.09
N LEU A 256 8.19 -28.12 12.07
CA LEU A 256 8.01 -26.73 12.51
C LEU A 256 8.96 -25.82 11.70
N THR A 257 8.56 -25.46 10.48
CA THR A 257 9.39 -24.65 9.57
C THR A 257 9.26 -23.14 9.82
N PHE A 258 8.03 -22.63 9.86
CA PHE A 258 7.74 -21.25 10.22
C PHE A 258 6.58 -21.24 11.22
N TYR A 259 6.91 -21.04 12.48
CA TYR A 259 5.95 -21.14 13.58
C TYR A 259 6.27 -20.11 14.66
N GLY A 260 5.30 -19.79 15.49
CA GLY A 260 5.48 -18.86 16.58
C GLY A 260 4.18 -18.25 17.08
N ILE A 261 4.28 -17.10 17.70
CA ILE A 261 3.17 -16.41 18.32
C ILE A 261 3.05 -14.98 17.78
N ARG A 262 1.82 -14.43 17.89
CA ARG A 262 1.53 -13.03 17.60
C ARG A 262 0.94 -12.35 18.83
N LEU A 263 1.44 -11.15 19.11
CA LEU A 263 1.00 -10.24 20.15
C LEU A 263 0.35 -9.02 19.46
N ASP A 264 -0.91 -8.74 19.75
CA ASP A 264 -1.70 -7.67 19.10
C ASP A 264 -2.20 -6.61 20.10
N SER A 265 -1.86 -6.75 21.39
CA SER A 265 -2.31 -5.85 22.46
C SER A 265 -1.39 -5.84 23.67
N GLY A 266 -1.63 -4.88 24.58
CA GLY A 266 -0.89 -4.73 25.83
C GLY A 266 0.50 -4.12 25.64
N ASP A 267 1.37 -4.25 26.67
CA ASP A 267 2.76 -3.84 26.60
C ASP A 267 3.56 -4.85 25.79
N LEU A 268 3.69 -4.60 24.49
CA LEU A 268 4.36 -5.51 23.56
C LEU A 268 5.81 -5.78 23.93
N ALA A 269 6.55 -4.78 24.48
CA ALA A 269 7.92 -4.93 24.88
C ALA A 269 8.07 -5.84 26.11
N TYR A 270 7.19 -5.71 27.09
CA TYR A 270 7.16 -6.57 28.26
C TYR A 270 6.71 -7.99 27.90
N LEU A 271 5.59 -8.10 27.18
CA LEU A 271 4.98 -9.39 26.82
C LEU A 271 5.89 -10.23 25.93
N SER A 272 6.54 -9.62 24.92
CA SER A 272 7.45 -10.33 24.02
C SER A 272 8.66 -10.91 24.77
N LYS A 273 9.26 -10.14 25.69
CA LYS A 273 10.37 -10.61 26.51
C LYS A 273 9.98 -11.75 27.44
N LYS A 274 8.76 -11.73 28.00
CA LYS A 274 8.25 -12.83 28.84
C LYS A 274 7.91 -14.06 28.01
N ALA A 275 7.21 -13.88 26.90
CA ALA A 275 6.89 -14.97 25.97
C ALA A 275 8.16 -15.64 25.42
N ARG A 276 9.18 -14.86 25.06
CA ARG A 276 10.49 -15.41 24.61
C ARG A 276 11.09 -16.37 25.65
N LYS A 277 11.14 -15.93 26.92
CA LYS A 277 11.64 -16.77 28.00
C LYS A 277 10.84 -18.08 28.17
N MET A 278 9.54 -18.02 28.01
CA MET A 278 8.66 -19.19 28.10
C MET A 278 8.88 -20.17 26.95
N LEU A 279 8.99 -19.65 25.72
CA LEU A 279 9.25 -20.43 24.51
C LEU A 279 10.64 -21.11 24.60
N ASP A 280 11.68 -20.39 25.02
CA ASP A 280 13.02 -20.90 25.18
C ASP A 280 13.08 -22.02 26.24
N ALA A 281 12.48 -21.79 27.40
CA ALA A 281 12.40 -22.78 28.49
C ALA A 281 11.64 -24.05 28.09
N ALA A 282 10.70 -23.94 27.15
CA ALA A 282 9.93 -25.04 26.59
C ALA A 282 10.66 -25.78 25.43
N GLY A 283 11.84 -25.30 25.00
CA GLY A 283 12.64 -25.88 23.91
C GLY A 283 12.21 -25.41 22.49
N PHE A 284 11.72 -24.16 22.36
CA PHE A 284 11.33 -23.53 21.10
C PHE A 284 12.05 -22.19 20.90
N PRO A 285 13.40 -22.15 20.89
CA PRO A 285 14.16 -20.92 20.72
C PRO A 285 13.94 -20.27 19.32
N ASP A 286 13.61 -21.08 18.30
CA ASP A 286 13.42 -20.64 16.92
C ASP A 286 11.98 -20.15 16.63
N ALA A 287 11.06 -20.28 17.60
CA ALA A 287 9.71 -19.77 17.45
C ALA A 287 9.72 -18.25 17.29
N VAL A 288 9.11 -17.72 16.22
CA VAL A 288 9.06 -16.28 16.01
C VAL A 288 8.05 -15.60 16.95
N ILE A 289 8.30 -14.34 17.29
CA ILE A 289 7.34 -13.48 17.99
C ILE A 289 7.01 -12.33 17.05
N SER A 290 5.79 -12.32 16.54
CA SER A 290 5.27 -11.23 15.73
C SER A 290 4.53 -10.23 16.63
N ALA A 291 4.86 -8.96 16.53
CA ALA A 291 4.15 -7.87 17.21
C ALA A 291 3.31 -7.09 16.19
N SER A 292 2.11 -6.75 16.57
CA SER A 292 1.19 -5.89 15.79
C SER A 292 0.42 -5.00 16.74
N ASN A 293 -0.22 -3.97 16.30
CA ASN A 293 -0.93 -2.95 17.03
C ASN A 293 -0.21 -1.59 17.00
N ASP A 294 -0.73 -0.68 16.18
CA ASP A 294 -0.35 0.75 16.08
C ASP A 294 1.19 1.00 16.15
N LEU A 295 1.97 0.13 15.49
CA LEU A 295 3.41 0.28 15.40
C LEU A 295 3.76 1.29 14.31
N ASP A 296 4.55 2.28 14.70
CA ASP A 296 5.00 3.42 13.90
C ASP A 296 6.50 3.43 13.68
#